data_6205d9854dcd6efc63786789e9e6413a
#
_entry.id   6205d9854dcd6efc63786789e9e6413a
#
_cell.length_a   1.000
_cell.length_b   1.000
_cell.length_c   1.000
_cell.angle_alpha   90.00
_cell.angle_beta   90.00
_cell.angle_gamma   90.00
#
_symmetry.space_group_name_H-M   'P 1'
#
loop_
_entity.id
_entity.type
_entity.pdbx_description
1 polymer ?
#
loop_
_entity_poly.entity_id
_entity_poly.type
_entity_poly.pdbx_seq_one_letter_code
_entity_poly.pdbx_strand_id
1 'polypeptide(L)'
;MKNNSKLSYLIIFLITNSLLFCQLASITGTVRDGSTKDPLIGANVFILGTSLGGASNNDGIYTIPNVGLGTFTIKVSYIGYQSKELEIVIESLKIYTQDFDLDYVTIEGKVVEVTAQAKGQMDAINKQLKAKSIVNIVSSDRIQELPDANAAESVARIPGVSIRREGGEGNKVVIRGLSPKYNKITVNGTNLASTDPDDRSTDLSMISQYMLDGIEVTKAGTPDQEADVLGGTVNFILKKAQPGLHGNLVSQGMYNGLKKTQDDYKLVLDISNRFLNDRIGVLGQIDFENRNRSSHDLGAFYQNAPADLDSINPLQLTNLNLTDISRLNERQNSLFVLDINIPNGNISYSGLNSAIHKDQKSYSNVYPVTSEDRTYNTGQVYNDIKVITETWKYEQSLSPN
;
A
#
# COMPACT_ATOMS: atom_id res chain seq x y z
N MET A 1 37.74 47.14 -58.52
CA MET A 1 37.29 45.77 -58.27
C MET A 1 38.38 44.96 -57.55
N LYS A 2 38.70 45.25 -56.31
CA LYS A 2 39.76 44.52 -55.59
C LYS A 2 39.52 44.29 -54.09
N ASN A 3 38.22 44.12 -53.68
CA ASN A 3 37.93 43.98 -52.24
C ASN A 3 37.02 42.75 -51.91
N ASN A 4 36.56 41.97 -52.93
CA ASN A 4 35.63 40.85 -52.65
C ASN A 4 36.34 39.54 -52.33
N SER A 5 37.62 39.37 -52.65
CA SER A 5 38.33 38.14 -52.39
C SER A 5 38.64 37.92 -50.89
N LYS A 6 38.98 38.98 -50.18
CA LYS A 6 39.27 38.86 -48.72
C LYS A 6 38.02 38.55 -47.89
N LEU A 7 36.86 39.07 -48.28
CA LEU A 7 35.61 38.75 -47.63
C LEU A 7 35.18 37.28 -47.88
N SER A 8 35.43 36.76 -49.08
CA SER A 8 35.18 35.37 -49.43
C SER A 8 36.04 34.38 -48.65
N TYR A 9 37.32 34.66 -48.41
CA TYR A 9 38.22 33.85 -47.57
C TYR A 9 37.83 33.90 -46.08
N LEU A 10 37.35 35.05 -45.57
CA LEU A 10 36.87 35.18 -44.20
C LEU A 10 35.60 34.36 -43.96
N ILE A 11 34.69 34.35 -44.93
CA ILE A 11 33.42 33.59 -44.86
C ILE A 11 33.75 32.09 -44.92
N ILE A 12 34.65 31.66 -45.81
CA ILE A 12 35.06 30.25 -45.91
C ILE A 12 35.79 29.79 -44.63
N PHE A 13 36.66 30.63 -44.02
CA PHE A 13 37.30 30.35 -42.76
C PHE A 13 36.30 30.27 -41.59
N LEU A 14 35.26 31.09 -41.56
CA LEU A 14 34.17 31.04 -40.55
C LEU A 14 33.31 29.80 -40.74
N ILE A 15 33.02 29.37 -41.94
CA ILE A 15 32.22 28.17 -42.25
C ILE A 15 33.00 26.89 -41.93
N THR A 16 34.31 26.85 -42.19
CA THR A 16 35.14 25.66 -41.84
C THR A 16 35.34 25.47 -40.37
N ASN A 17 35.27 26.49 -39.52
CA ASN A 17 35.37 26.37 -38.08
C ASN A 17 34.04 25.93 -37.42
N SER A 18 32.89 26.09 -38.10
CA SER A 18 31.60 25.62 -37.57
C SER A 18 31.33 24.14 -37.73
N LEU A 19 32.21 23.37 -38.38
CA LEU A 19 32.09 21.94 -38.61
C LEU A 19 32.86 21.07 -37.60
N LEU A 20 33.54 21.67 -36.65
CA LEU A 20 34.10 20.94 -35.51
C LEU A 20 32.99 20.65 -34.49
N PHE A 21 31.97 19.89 -34.87
CA PHE A 21 31.13 19.16 -33.95
C PHE A 21 32.05 18.20 -33.19
N CYS A 22 32.42 18.55 -31.99
CA CYS A 22 33.09 17.61 -31.08
C CYS A 22 32.09 16.46 -30.84
N GLN A 23 32.22 15.40 -31.67
CA GLN A 23 31.50 14.17 -31.42
C GLN A 23 32.11 13.58 -30.15
N LEU A 24 31.30 13.45 -29.10
CA LEU A 24 31.69 12.81 -27.85
C LEU A 24 31.02 11.44 -27.78
N ALA A 25 31.67 10.48 -27.16
CA ALA A 25 31.05 9.19 -26.91
C ALA A 25 29.90 9.32 -25.91
N SER A 26 29.02 8.36 -25.92
CA SER A 26 27.99 8.19 -24.88
C SER A 26 28.00 6.77 -24.36
N ILE A 27 27.68 6.61 -23.07
CA ILE A 27 27.53 5.32 -22.43
C ILE A 27 26.03 5.16 -22.09
N THR A 28 25.43 4.08 -22.51
CA THR A 28 24.05 3.72 -22.20
C THR A 28 23.98 2.28 -21.70
N GLY A 29 22.90 1.90 -21.05
CA GLY A 29 22.69 0.53 -20.57
C GLY A 29 21.49 0.47 -19.64
N THR A 30 21.26 -0.69 -19.09
CA THR A 30 20.18 -0.94 -18.13
C THR A 30 20.73 -1.24 -16.75
N VAL A 31 20.04 -0.77 -15.71
CA VAL A 31 20.30 -1.13 -14.32
C VAL A 31 19.13 -1.96 -13.83
N ARG A 32 19.43 -3.18 -13.34
CA ARG A 32 18.42 -4.17 -12.93
C ARG A 32 18.75 -4.78 -11.58
N ASP A 33 17.73 -5.32 -10.91
CA ASP A 33 17.91 -6.20 -9.76
C ASP A 33 18.58 -7.51 -10.20
N GLY A 34 19.64 -7.90 -9.53
CA GLY A 34 20.41 -9.10 -9.84
C GLY A 34 19.61 -10.41 -9.72
N SER A 35 18.62 -10.45 -8.83
CA SER A 35 17.81 -11.63 -8.53
C SER A 35 16.52 -11.69 -9.35
N THR A 36 15.75 -10.58 -9.41
CA THR A 36 14.43 -10.52 -10.06
C THR A 36 14.51 -10.08 -11.52
N LYS A 37 15.63 -9.47 -11.93
CA LYS A 37 15.83 -8.83 -13.24
C LYS A 37 14.90 -7.64 -13.52
N ASP A 38 14.19 -7.16 -12.51
CA ASP A 38 13.37 -5.97 -12.62
C ASP A 38 14.24 -4.71 -12.83
N PRO A 39 13.81 -3.76 -13.66
CA PRO A 39 14.51 -2.50 -13.85
C PRO A 39 14.51 -1.66 -12.57
N LEU A 40 15.67 -1.13 -12.19
CA LEU A 40 15.83 -0.23 -11.05
C LEU A 40 15.70 1.22 -11.54
N ILE A 41 14.59 1.87 -11.17
CA ILE A 41 14.23 3.21 -11.60
C ILE A 41 14.92 4.24 -10.71
N GLY A 42 15.63 5.23 -11.30
CA GLY A 42 16.34 6.25 -10.55
C GLY A 42 17.67 5.79 -9.97
N ALA A 43 18.22 4.65 -10.45
CA ALA A 43 19.57 4.24 -10.10
C ALA A 43 20.58 5.28 -10.62
N ASN A 44 21.51 5.67 -9.76
CA ASN A 44 22.52 6.67 -10.06
C ASN A 44 23.74 6.02 -10.72
N VAL A 45 24.04 6.41 -11.96
CA VAL A 45 25.20 5.93 -12.72
C VAL A 45 26.08 7.11 -13.07
N PHE A 46 27.33 7.13 -12.61
CA PHE A 46 28.23 8.24 -12.84
C PHE A 46 29.69 7.79 -13.00
N ILE A 47 30.48 8.63 -13.66
CA ILE A 47 31.91 8.41 -13.87
C ILE A 47 32.67 9.02 -12.72
N LEU A 48 33.44 8.19 -11.98
CA LEU A 48 34.23 8.64 -10.85
C LEU A 48 35.26 9.72 -11.27
N GLY A 49 35.37 10.75 -10.45
CA GLY A 49 36.29 11.86 -10.71
C GLY A 49 35.80 12.90 -11.72
N THR A 50 34.55 12.76 -12.20
CA THR A 50 33.93 13.70 -13.15
C THR A 50 32.54 14.13 -12.66
N SER A 51 31.92 15.12 -13.33
CA SER A 51 30.53 15.50 -13.13
C SER A 51 29.57 14.78 -14.11
N LEU A 52 30.06 13.80 -14.87
CA LEU A 52 29.27 13.08 -15.87
C LEU A 52 28.53 11.92 -15.21
N GLY A 53 27.22 11.86 -15.43
CA GLY A 53 26.35 10.81 -14.92
C GLY A 53 24.92 10.96 -15.39
N GLY A 54 24.08 9.98 -15.04
CA GLY A 54 22.66 9.96 -15.33
C GLY A 54 21.92 9.01 -14.38
N ALA A 55 20.63 9.27 -14.20
CA ALA A 55 19.74 8.37 -13.48
C ALA A 55 19.00 7.47 -14.48
N SER A 56 18.72 6.23 -14.09
CA SER A 56 17.92 5.31 -14.89
C SER A 56 16.46 5.76 -14.97
N ASN A 57 15.84 5.58 -16.14
CA ASN A 57 14.44 5.87 -16.41
C ASN A 57 13.50 4.75 -15.92
N ASN A 58 12.21 4.81 -16.28
CA ASN A 58 11.19 3.84 -15.89
C ASN A 58 11.46 2.41 -16.39
N ASP A 59 12.25 2.26 -17.45
CA ASP A 59 12.66 0.96 -18.00
C ASP A 59 14.03 0.52 -17.46
N GLY A 60 14.58 1.28 -16.49
CA GLY A 60 15.92 1.05 -15.94
C GLY A 60 17.05 1.52 -16.86
N ILE A 61 16.77 2.18 -17.99
CA ILE A 61 17.76 2.62 -18.96
C ILE A 61 18.41 3.92 -18.49
N TYR A 62 19.72 3.97 -18.47
CA TYR A 62 20.51 5.17 -18.23
C TYR A 62 21.31 5.61 -19.45
N THR A 63 21.69 6.87 -19.50
CA THR A 63 22.58 7.42 -20.54
C THR A 63 23.48 8.47 -19.93
N ILE A 64 24.79 8.34 -20.17
CA ILE A 64 25.81 9.32 -19.82
C ILE A 64 26.34 9.92 -21.14
N PRO A 65 25.94 11.12 -21.52
CA PRO A 65 26.40 11.79 -22.74
C PRO A 65 27.76 12.43 -22.53
N ASN A 66 28.40 12.81 -23.62
CA ASN A 66 29.59 13.65 -23.67
C ASN A 66 30.83 13.07 -22.96
N VAL A 67 31.04 11.75 -23.08
CA VAL A 67 32.20 11.07 -22.53
C VAL A 67 33.39 11.22 -23.49
N GLY A 68 34.53 11.66 -22.98
CA GLY A 68 35.78 11.75 -23.75
C GLY A 68 36.42 10.40 -24.01
N LEU A 69 37.49 10.39 -24.82
CA LEU A 69 38.34 9.20 -24.98
C LEU A 69 39.19 8.99 -23.71
N GLY A 70 39.39 7.74 -23.31
CA GLY A 70 40.21 7.37 -22.17
C GLY A 70 39.65 6.19 -21.39
N THR A 71 40.28 5.90 -20.27
CA THR A 71 39.82 4.86 -19.32
C THR A 71 39.09 5.53 -18.17
N PHE A 72 37.88 5.04 -17.88
CA PHE A 72 37.00 5.60 -16.86
C PHE A 72 36.47 4.50 -15.95
N THR A 73 36.23 4.83 -14.69
CA THR A 73 35.52 3.95 -13.76
C THR A 73 34.09 4.45 -13.61
N ILE A 74 33.13 3.63 -14.05
CA ILE A 74 31.71 3.88 -13.85
C ILE A 74 31.33 3.31 -12.51
N LYS A 75 30.63 4.09 -11.70
CA LYS A 75 30.00 3.65 -10.46
C LYS A 75 28.50 3.71 -10.60
N VAL A 76 27.84 2.61 -10.26
CA VAL A 76 26.40 2.53 -10.15
C VAL A 76 26.01 2.34 -8.70
N SER A 77 25.01 3.08 -8.25
CA SER A 77 24.48 2.99 -6.89
C SER A 77 22.96 3.15 -6.89
N TYR A 78 22.33 2.38 -6.02
CA TYR A 78 20.89 2.46 -5.78
C TYR A 78 20.62 2.18 -4.31
N ILE A 79 19.58 2.83 -3.76
CA ILE A 79 19.26 2.70 -2.33
C ILE A 79 18.89 1.25 -2.02
N GLY A 80 19.56 0.64 -1.03
CA GLY A 80 19.33 -0.75 -0.63
C GLY A 80 20.12 -1.78 -1.45
N TYR A 81 20.96 -1.37 -2.42
CA TYR A 81 21.77 -2.26 -3.24
C TYR A 81 23.27 -2.00 -3.05
N GLN A 82 24.06 -3.06 -3.25
CA GLN A 82 25.50 -2.96 -3.25
C GLN A 82 25.95 -2.18 -4.49
N SER A 83 26.69 -1.08 -4.27
CA SER A 83 27.26 -0.33 -5.39
C SER A 83 28.26 -1.19 -6.17
N LYS A 84 28.19 -1.11 -7.49
CA LYS A 84 29.16 -1.74 -8.38
C LYS A 84 30.02 -0.69 -9.08
N GLU A 85 31.29 -1.00 -9.26
CA GLU A 85 32.23 -0.18 -10.01
C GLU A 85 32.80 -1.03 -11.15
N LEU A 86 32.89 -0.44 -12.33
CA LEU A 86 33.41 -1.10 -13.52
C LEU A 86 34.29 -0.14 -14.30
N GLU A 87 35.47 -0.63 -14.72
CA GLU A 87 36.34 0.12 -15.58
C GLU A 87 35.93 -0.08 -17.05
N ILE A 88 35.83 1.00 -17.81
CA ILE A 88 35.49 1.01 -19.23
C ILE A 88 36.52 1.83 -20.00
N VAL A 89 36.93 1.32 -21.16
CA VAL A 89 37.86 2.00 -22.06
C VAL A 89 37.10 2.56 -23.25
N ILE A 90 37.14 3.86 -23.44
CA ILE A 90 36.50 4.58 -24.54
C ILE A 90 37.56 4.86 -25.61
N GLU A 91 37.64 4.03 -26.63
CA GLU A 91 38.61 4.14 -27.69
C GLU A 91 38.13 4.90 -28.93
N SER A 92 36.82 5.05 -29.08
CA SER A 92 36.20 5.71 -30.22
C SER A 92 34.92 6.48 -29.85
N LEU A 93 34.56 7.46 -30.67
CA LEU A 93 33.42 8.34 -30.44
C LEU A 93 32.12 7.68 -30.91
N LYS A 94 31.67 6.66 -30.16
CA LYS A 94 30.45 5.87 -30.44
C LYS A 94 29.61 5.68 -29.17
N ILE A 95 28.49 5.03 -29.29
CA ILE A 95 27.68 4.61 -28.15
C ILE A 95 28.26 3.29 -27.61
N TYR A 96 28.56 3.27 -26.31
CA TYR A 96 28.99 2.08 -25.57
C TYR A 96 27.80 1.60 -24.75
N THR A 97 27.52 0.31 -24.78
CA THR A 97 26.42 -0.27 -23.95
C THR A 97 27.04 -1.04 -22.79
N GLN A 98 26.60 -0.69 -21.58
CA GLN A 98 27.04 -1.35 -20.35
C GLN A 98 25.85 -1.55 -19.42
N ASP A 99 25.47 -2.79 -19.18
CA ASP A 99 24.40 -3.16 -18.27
C ASP A 99 24.95 -3.46 -16.87
N PHE A 100 24.13 -3.19 -15.83
CA PHE A 100 24.46 -3.47 -14.45
C PHE A 100 23.32 -4.23 -13.78
N ASP A 101 23.67 -5.40 -13.23
CA ASP A 101 22.83 -6.12 -12.28
C ASP A 101 23.34 -5.81 -10.87
N LEU A 102 22.51 -5.18 -10.04
CA LEU A 102 22.85 -4.86 -8.67
C LEU A 102 22.31 -5.93 -7.72
N ASP A 103 23.16 -6.33 -6.78
CA ASP A 103 22.78 -7.26 -5.73
C ASP A 103 22.32 -6.47 -4.50
N TYR A 104 21.32 -6.99 -3.83
CA TYR A 104 20.82 -6.38 -2.61
C TYR A 104 21.89 -6.36 -1.50
N VAL A 105 22.01 -5.28 -0.73
CA VAL A 105 23.01 -5.20 0.35
C VAL A 105 22.63 -6.13 1.47
N THR A 106 23.32 -7.26 1.58
CA THR A 106 23.38 -8.05 2.82
C THR A 106 24.43 -7.40 3.72
N ILE A 107 24.02 -6.65 4.71
CA ILE A 107 24.96 -6.08 5.70
C ILE A 107 25.42 -7.23 6.59
N GLU A 108 26.59 -7.77 6.32
CA GLU A 108 27.30 -8.64 7.25
C GLU A 108 27.83 -7.79 8.42
N GLY A 109 27.05 -7.68 9.47
CA GLY A 109 27.44 -6.94 10.65
C GLY A 109 26.32 -6.82 11.67
N LYS A 110 26.19 -7.81 12.57
CA LYS A 110 25.14 -7.99 13.60
C LYS A 110 23.74 -8.15 12.99
N VAL A 111 23.23 -9.37 13.10
CA VAL A 111 21.88 -9.78 12.74
C VAL A 111 20.87 -8.82 13.34
N VAL A 112 20.48 -7.82 12.56
CA VAL A 112 19.21 -7.14 12.66
C VAL A 112 18.46 -7.66 11.43
N GLU A 113 17.37 -8.35 11.63
CA GLU A 113 16.45 -8.85 10.58
C GLU A 113 15.78 -7.71 9.81
N VAL A 114 16.56 -6.86 9.19
CA VAL A 114 16.08 -5.65 8.45
C VAL A 114 15.94 -5.93 6.94
N THR A 115 16.42 -7.09 6.46
CA THR A 115 16.58 -7.33 5.02
C THR A 115 15.28 -7.59 4.26
N ALA A 116 14.34 -8.35 4.82
CA ALA A 116 13.04 -8.61 4.19
C ALA A 116 12.19 -7.33 4.14
N GLN A 117 12.15 -6.59 5.25
CA GLN A 117 11.39 -5.36 5.42
C GLN A 117 11.84 -4.23 4.48
N ALA A 118 13.17 -4.05 4.32
CA ALA A 118 13.72 -3.08 3.38
C ALA A 118 13.37 -3.48 1.92
N LYS A 119 13.41 -4.77 1.58
CA LYS A 119 13.02 -5.26 0.25
C LYS A 119 11.53 -4.99 -0.04
N GLY A 120 10.64 -5.31 0.89
CA GLY A 120 9.21 -5.05 0.73
C GLY A 120 8.87 -3.56 0.54
N GLN A 121 9.56 -2.67 1.27
CA GLN A 121 9.42 -1.22 1.09
C GLN A 121 9.93 -0.73 -0.27
N MET A 122 11.06 -1.26 -0.76
CA MET A 122 11.60 -0.91 -2.08
C MET A 122 10.70 -1.39 -3.22
N ASP A 123 10.14 -2.59 -3.11
CA ASP A 123 9.16 -3.09 -4.08
C ASP A 123 7.91 -2.21 -4.12
N ALA A 124 7.42 -1.75 -2.97
CA ALA A 124 6.30 -0.81 -2.89
C ALA A 124 6.63 0.53 -3.57
N ILE A 125 7.83 1.09 -3.33
CA ILE A 125 8.29 2.33 -3.98
C ILE A 125 8.42 2.15 -5.49
N ASN A 126 9.02 1.05 -5.95
CA ASN A 126 9.17 0.75 -7.37
C ASN A 126 7.80 0.60 -8.07
N LYS A 127 6.83 -0.06 -7.43
CA LYS A 127 5.45 -0.16 -7.93
C LYS A 127 4.78 1.22 -8.00
N GLN A 128 4.99 2.09 -7.00
CA GLN A 128 4.47 3.46 -7.02
C GLN A 128 5.06 4.28 -8.18
N LEU A 129 6.37 4.16 -8.43
CA LEU A 129 7.05 4.87 -9.52
C LEU A 129 6.62 4.39 -10.91
N LYS A 130 6.30 3.10 -11.06
CA LYS A 130 5.80 2.49 -12.32
C LYS A 130 4.31 2.74 -12.55
N ALA A 131 3.55 3.16 -11.54
CA ALA A 131 2.11 3.33 -11.63
C ALA A 131 1.74 4.47 -12.58
N LYS A 132 0.75 4.22 -13.45
CA LYS A 132 0.21 5.23 -14.39
C LYS A 132 -0.65 6.30 -13.71
N SER A 133 -0.97 6.15 -12.43
CA SER A 133 -1.77 7.06 -11.61
C SER A 133 -1.12 7.29 -10.25
N ILE A 134 -1.60 8.30 -9.50
CA ILE A 134 -1.11 8.56 -8.14
C ILE A 134 -1.62 7.44 -7.20
N VAL A 135 -0.77 6.45 -6.95
CA VAL A 135 -1.03 5.32 -6.06
C VAL A 135 -0.14 5.41 -4.84
N ASN A 136 -0.70 5.15 -3.67
CA ASN A 136 0.07 4.92 -2.44
C ASN A 136 0.03 3.43 -2.12
N ILE A 137 1.19 2.82 -1.94
CA ILE A 137 1.33 1.39 -1.64
C ILE A 137 1.92 1.21 -0.25
N VAL A 138 1.31 0.33 0.54
CA VAL A 138 1.81 -0.10 1.86
C VAL A 138 2.13 -1.58 1.75
N SER A 139 3.36 -1.96 2.07
CA SER A 139 3.80 -3.37 2.05
C SER A 139 3.29 -4.15 3.26
N SER A 140 3.32 -5.49 3.18
CA SER A 140 2.95 -6.40 4.28
C SER A 140 3.74 -6.12 5.55
N ASP A 141 5.04 -5.89 5.43
CA ASP A 141 5.91 -5.62 6.56
C ASP A 141 5.47 -4.36 7.31
N ARG A 142 5.13 -3.31 6.56
CA ARG A 142 4.63 -2.06 7.12
C ARG A 142 3.25 -2.23 7.79
N ILE A 143 2.41 -3.11 7.26
CA ILE A 143 1.12 -3.45 7.86
C ILE A 143 1.33 -4.16 9.20
N GLN A 144 2.33 -5.04 9.31
CA GLN A 144 2.59 -5.88 10.48
C GLN A 144 3.47 -5.22 11.54
N GLU A 145 4.19 -4.13 11.22
CA GLU A 145 4.99 -3.36 12.19
C GLU A 145 4.19 -2.86 13.39
N LEU A 146 2.92 -2.59 13.21
CA LEU A 146 2.08 -1.99 14.23
C LEU A 146 0.93 -2.95 14.59
N PRO A 147 0.52 -2.97 15.86
CA PRO A 147 -0.54 -3.86 16.35
C PRO A 147 -1.92 -3.36 15.92
N ASP A 148 -2.15 -3.31 14.60
CA ASP A 148 -3.45 -2.95 14.06
C ASP A 148 -4.49 -4.01 14.39
N ALA A 149 -5.73 -3.59 14.60
CA ALA A 149 -6.82 -4.52 14.84
C ALA A 149 -7.25 -5.22 13.55
N ASN A 150 -7.27 -4.48 12.43
CA ASN A 150 -7.79 -4.95 11.14
C ASN A 150 -7.22 -4.12 9.98
N ALA A 151 -7.62 -4.46 8.75
CA ALA A 151 -7.17 -3.80 7.53
C ALA A 151 -7.54 -2.31 7.44
N ALA A 152 -8.65 -1.87 8.04
CA ALA A 152 -9.05 -0.45 8.03
C ALA A 152 -8.02 0.44 8.76
N GLU A 153 -7.51 -0.02 9.90
CA GLU A 153 -6.49 0.71 10.67
C GLU A 153 -5.19 0.88 9.86
N SER A 154 -4.80 -0.16 9.12
CA SER A 154 -3.61 -0.11 8.26
C SER A 154 -3.76 0.89 7.11
N VAL A 155 -4.95 0.98 6.51
CA VAL A 155 -5.26 1.96 5.44
C VAL A 155 -5.23 3.39 5.97
N ALA A 156 -5.63 3.63 7.22
CA ALA A 156 -5.69 4.97 7.83
C ALA A 156 -4.34 5.69 7.90
N ARG A 157 -3.25 4.97 7.77
CA ARG A 157 -1.87 5.53 7.78
C ARG A 157 -1.46 6.16 6.47
N ILE A 158 -2.25 5.96 5.42
CA ILE A 158 -1.96 6.52 4.11
C ILE A 158 -2.37 8.00 4.11
N PRO A 159 -1.48 8.95 3.73
CA PRO A 159 -1.81 10.36 3.70
C PRO A 159 -3.11 10.65 2.92
N GLY A 160 -4.01 11.48 3.49
CA GLY A 160 -5.30 11.82 2.89
C GLY A 160 -6.36 10.72 2.97
N VAL A 161 -6.12 9.70 3.79
CA VAL A 161 -7.09 8.69 4.16
C VAL A 161 -7.38 8.80 5.65
N SER A 162 -8.65 8.69 6.02
CA SER A 162 -9.12 8.57 7.39
C SER A 162 -10.11 7.42 7.51
N ILE A 163 -10.48 7.04 8.71
CA ILE A 163 -11.43 5.94 8.94
C ILE A 163 -12.57 6.40 9.84
N ARG A 164 -13.74 5.86 9.60
CA ARG A 164 -14.81 5.86 10.58
C ARG A 164 -14.59 4.74 11.57
N ARG A 165 -14.99 4.97 12.81
CA ARG A 165 -14.87 4.00 13.89
C ARG A 165 -16.23 3.67 14.45
N GLU A 166 -16.41 2.40 14.79
CA GLU A 166 -17.57 1.91 15.50
C GLU A 166 -17.08 1.09 16.71
N GLY A 167 -17.55 1.45 17.90
CA GLY A 167 -17.06 0.81 19.13
C GLY A 167 -15.54 0.93 19.33
N GLY A 168 -14.91 2.03 18.87
CA GLY A 168 -13.47 2.26 18.96
C GLY A 168 -12.64 1.51 17.90
N GLU A 169 -13.26 0.76 16.99
CA GLU A 169 -12.61 0.01 15.93
C GLU A 169 -12.88 0.64 14.56
N GLY A 170 -11.83 0.77 13.73
CA GLY A 170 -11.96 1.24 12.36
C GLY A 170 -12.76 0.25 11.51
N ASN A 171 -13.79 0.74 10.83
CA ASN A 171 -14.66 -0.09 10.00
C ASN A 171 -14.79 0.39 8.55
N LYS A 172 -14.82 1.69 8.30
CA LYS A 172 -15.03 2.25 6.96
C LYS A 172 -13.96 3.28 6.60
N VAL A 173 -13.52 3.27 5.34
CA VAL A 173 -12.50 4.20 4.83
C VAL A 173 -13.14 5.45 4.28
N VAL A 174 -12.53 6.60 4.58
CA VAL A 174 -12.86 7.93 4.08
C VAL A 174 -11.66 8.48 3.33
N ILE A 175 -11.77 8.67 2.02
CA ILE A 175 -10.69 9.20 1.18
C ILE A 175 -11.02 10.65 0.83
N ARG A 176 -10.08 11.58 1.06
CA ARG A 176 -10.24 13.03 0.79
C ARG A 176 -11.47 13.65 1.46
N GLY A 177 -11.90 13.12 2.61
CA GLY A 177 -13.09 13.60 3.32
C GLY A 177 -14.44 13.20 2.72
N LEU A 178 -14.45 12.42 1.62
CA LEU A 178 -15.69 11.94 1.01
C LEU A 178 -16.27 10.76 1.78
N SER A 179 -17.60 10.67 1.80
CA SER A 179 -18.31 9.56 2.47
C SER A 179 -17.84 8.19 1.95
N PRO A 180 -17.76 7.17 2.81
CA PRO A 180 -17.31 5.82 2.43
C PRO A 180 -18.02 5.22 1.22
N LYS A 181 -19.29 5.54 0.99
CA LYS A 181 -20.08 5.08 -0.16
C LYS A 181 -19.53 5.48 -1.54
N TYR A 182 -18.62 6.48 -1.58
CA TYR A 182 -17.97 6.97 -2.79
C TYR A 182 -16.59 6.35 -3.03
N ASN A 183 -16.18 5.43 -2.17
CA ASN A 183 -14.93 4.70 -2.29
C ASN A 183 -15.18 3.28 -2.82
N LYS A 184 -14.31 2.81 -3.70
CA LYS A 184 -14.32 1.43 -4.18
C LYS A 184 -13.34 0.60 -3.36
N ILE A 185 -13.79 -0.54 -2.89
CA ILE A 185 -12.96 -1.51 -2.17
C ILE A 185 -12.81 -2.75 -3.03
N THR A 186 -11.57 -3.16 -3.27
CA THR A 186 -11.27 -4.36 -4.06
C THR A 186 -10.30 -5.28 -3.32
N VAL A 187 -10.34 -6.56 -3.65
CA VAL A 187 -9.39 -7.59 -3.23
C VAL A 187 -8.80 -8.22 -4.47
N ASN A 188 -7.48 -8.12 -4.65
CA ASN A 188 -6.78 -8.51 -5.88
C ASN A 188 -7.42 -7.94 -7.17
N GLY A 189 -7.99 -6.70 -7.09
CA GLY A 189 -8.69 -6.04 -8.19
C GLY A 189 -10.17 -6.42 -8.34
N THR A 190 -10.67 -7.45 -7.65
CA THR A 190 -12.08 -7.85 -7.65
C THR A 190 -12.87 -7.01 -6.65
N ASN A 191 -14.02 -6.46 -7.08
CA ASN A 191 -14.85 -5.62 -6.23
C ASN A 191 -15.38 -6.38 -5.02
N LEU A 192 -15.21 -5.82 -3.83
CA LEU A 192 -15.78 -6.37 -2.60
C LEU A 192 -17.22 -5.87 -2.44
N ALA A 193 -18.13 -6.76 -2.12
CA ALA A 193 -19.53 -6.41 -1.94
C ALA A 193 -19.74 -5.43 -0.79
N SER A 194 -20.76 -4.57 -0.92
CA SER A 194 -21.21 -3.74 0.20
C SER A 194 -21.72 -4.62 1.34
N THR A 195 -21.37 -4.22 2.56
CA THR A 195 -21.85 -4.89 3.79
C THR A 195 -22.81 -4.01 4.58
N ASP A 196 -23.10 -2.82 4.07
CA ASP A 196 -24.05 -1.89 4.67
C ASP A 196 -25.38 -1.93 3.90
N PRO A 197 -26.51 -2.19 4.56
CA PRO A 197 -27.82 -2.23 3.89
C PRO A 197 -28.28 -0.84 3.42
N ASP A 198 -27.81 0.23 4.05
CA ASP A 198 -28.29 1.59 3.81
C ASP A 198 -27.41 2.36 2.81
N ASP A 199 -26.18 1.94 2.60
CA ASP A 199 -25.26 2.57 1.65
C ASP A 199 -24.33 1.54 0.95
N ARG A 200 -23.48 1.99 0.02
CA ARG A 200 -22.55 1.15 -0.73
C ARG A 200 -21.22 0.90 -0.01
N SER A 201 -21.12 1.20 1.26
CA SER A 201 -19.86 1.05 1.97
C SER A 201 -19.61 -0.38 2.42
N THR A 202 -18.34 -0.74 2.56
CA THR A 202 -17.90 -2.04 3.02
C THR A 202 -17.27 -1.93 4.40
N ASP A 203 -17.63 -2.83 5.32
CA ASP A 203 -17.03 -2.94 6.64
C ASP A 203 -15.68 -3.67 6.52
N LEU A 204 -14.59 -2.91 6.61
CA LEU A 204 -13.22 -3.43 6.51
C LEU A 204 -12.72 -4.06 7.81
N SER A 205 -13.48 -3.95 8.91
CA SER A 205 -13.13 -4.66 10.16
C SER A 205 -13.17 -6.17 10.02
N MET A 206 -13.84 -6.67 8.97
CA MET A 206 -13.89 -8.09 8.62
C MET A 206 -12.58 -8.62 8.02
N ILE A 207 -11.75 -7.76 7.40
CA ILE A 207 -10.55 -8.19 6.69
C ILE A 207 -9.38 -8.23 7.67
N SER A 208 -8.80 -9.43 7.83
CA SER A 208 -7.61 -9.61 8.65
C SER A 208 -6.38 -9.01 7.96
N GLN A 209 -5.62 -8.21 8.71
CA GLN A 209 -4.34 -7.68 8.22
C GLN A 209 -3.32 -8.78 7.90
N TYR A 210 -3.43 -9.94 8.54
CA TYR A 210 -2.51 -11.06 8.33
C TYR A 210 -2.70 -11.78 6.99
N MET A 211 -3.80 -11.53 6.27
CA MET A 211 -4.06 -12.04 4.93
C MET A 211 -3.44 -11.19 3.82
N LEU A 212 -2.95 -9.99 4.18
CA LEU A 212 -2.53 -8.99 3.22
C LEU A 212 -1.02 -9.05 2.96
N ASP A 213 -0.65 -8.98 1.68
CA ASP A 213 0.70 -8.74 1.18
C ASP A 213 0.95 -7.24 0.94
N GLY A 214 -0.12 -6.47 0.74
CA GLY A 214 -0.04 -5.04 0.57
C GLY A 214 -1.41 -4.38 0.45
N ILE A 215 -1.38 -3.05 0.49
CA ILE A 215 -2.55 -2.20 0.29
C ILE A 215 -2.18 -1.14 -0.74
N GLU A 216 -2.96 -1.03 -1.79
CA GLU A 216 -2.84 0.00 -2.81
C GLU A 216 -4.00 0.98 -2.71
N VAL A 217 -3.70 2.28 -2.61
CA VAL A 217 -4.73 3.31 -2.58
C VAL A 217 -4.55 4.27 -3.74
N THR A 218 -5.50 4.24 -4.66
CA THR A 218 -5.58 5.17 -5.78
C THR A 218 -6.56 6.29 -5.43
N LYS A 219 -6.08 7.53 -5.37
CA LYS A 219 -6.90 8.68 -4.98
C LYS A 219 -7.53 9.42 -6.15
N ALA A 220 -7.10 9.15 -7.37
CA ALA A 220 -7.67 9.74 -8.59
C ALA A 220 -8.26 8.62 -9.43
N GLY A 221 -9.50 8.77 -9.88
CA GLY A 221 -10.11 7.86 -10.84
C GLY A 221 -9.31 7.85 -12.15
N THR A 222 -9.10 6.66 -12.69
CA THR A 222 -8.58 6.47 -14.04
C THR A 222 -9.76 6.22 -14.99
N PRO A 223 -9.63 6.47 -16.31
CA PRO A 223 -10.73 6.32 -17.27
C PRO A 223 -11.33 4.91 -17.36
N ASP A 224 -10.61 3.91 -16.87
CA ASP A 224 -11.01 2.50 -16.79
C ASP A 224 -11.82 2.18 -15.52
N GLN A 225 -11.96 3.11 -14.59
CA GLN A 225 -12.73 2.93 -13.36
C GLN A 225 -14.19 3.37 -13.51
N GLU A 226 -15.06 2.81 -12.68
CA GLU A 226 -16.47 3.17 -12.64
C GLU A 226 -16.64 4.65 -12.25
N ALA A 227 -17.57 5.36 -12.92
CA ALA A 227 -17.77 6.80 -12.76
C ALA A 227 -18.29 7.23 -11.37
N ASP A 228 -18.79 6.31 -10.56
CA ASP A 228 -19.31 6.56 -9.22
C ASP A 228 -18.22 6.52 -8.13
N VAL A 229 -16.97 6.19 -8.48
CA VAL A 229 -15.81 6.18 -7.59
C VAL A 229 -15.20 7.58 -7.49
N LEU A 230 -15.79 8.43 -6.66
CA LEU A 230 -15.38 9.83 -6.52
C LEU A 230 -14.22 10.02 -5.52
N GLY A 231 -14.17 9.20 -4.47
CA GLY A 231 -13.15 9.30 -3.42
C GLY A 231 -11.84 8.66 -3.83
N GLY A 232 -11.91 7.44 -4.28
CA GLY A 232 -10.77 6.63 -4.69
C GLY A 232 -11.01 5.14 -4.52
N THR A 233 -9.99 4.35 -4.85
CA THR A 233 -10.03 2.90 -4.74
C THR A 233 -9.01 2.42 -3.72
N VAL A 234 -9.41 1.50 -2.83
CA VAL A 234 -8.52 0.73 -1.95
C VAL A 234 -8.48 -0.70 -2.45
N ASN A 235 -7.32 -1.17 -2.87
CA ASN A 235 -7.10 -2.53 -3.32
C ASN A 235 -6.26 -3.29 -2.31
N PHE A 236 -6.82 -4.32 -1.72
CA PHE A 236 -6.14 -5.23 -0.82
C PHE A 236 -5.47 -6.34 -1.63
N ILE A 237 -4.17 -6.45 -1.54
CA ILE A 237 -3.39 -7.51 -2.17
C ILE A 237 -3.26 -8.65 -1.19
N LEU A 238 -3.73 -9.83 -1.56
CA LEU A 238 -3.64 -11.03 -0.75
C LEU A 238 -2.26 -11.65 -0.81
N LYS A 239 -1.83 -12.28 0.28
CA LYS A 239 -0.60 -13.06 0.35
C LYS A 239 -0.60 -14.18 -0.69
N LYS A 240 0.60 -14.51 -1.18
CA LYS A 240 0.89 -15.66 -2.05
C LYS A 240 1.91 -16.58 -1.38
N ALA A 241 1.96 -17.82 -1.84
CA ALA A 241 2.97 -18.76 -1.38
C ALA A 241 4.38 -18.29 -1.74
N GLN A 242 5.29 -18.34 -0.76
CA GLN A 242 6.72 -18.11 -0.95
C GLN A 242 7.44 -19.43 -1.28
N PRO A 243 8.62 -19.39 -1.94
CA PRO A 243 9.43 -20.58 -2.18
C PRO A 243 9.80 -21.30 -0.87
N GLY A 244 9.59 -22.62 -0.83
CA GLY A 244 9.80 -23.45 0.36
C GLY A 244 8.58 -23.51 1.27
N LEU A 245 8.65 -24.38 2.29
CA LEU A 245 7.60 -24.53 3.28
C LEU A 245 7.68 -23.40 4.31
N HIS A 246 6.63 -22.61 4.40
CA HIS A 246 6.47 -21.55 5.39
C HIS A 246 5.23 -21.82 6.23
N GLY A 247 5.32 -21.54 7.52
CA GLY A 247 4.21 -21.60 8.44
C GLY A 247 4.36 -20.51 9.49
N ASN A 248 3.26 -19.85 9.82
CA ASN A 248 3.23 -18.82 10.84
C ASN A 248 2.04 -19.05 11.78
N LEU A 249 2.29 -18.89 13.08
CA LEU A 249 1.29 -18.97 14.13
C LEU A 249 1.35 -17.69 14.96
N VAL A 250 0.25 -16.93 14.96
CA VAL A 250 0.08 -15.76 15.84
C VAL A 250 -0.97 -16.08 16.87
N SER A 251 -0.61 -15.99 18.15
CA SER A 251 -1.53 -16.14 19.26
C SER A 251 -1.42 -14.91 20.18
N GLN A 252 -2.53 -14.20 20.35
CA GLN A 252 -2.61 -13.00 21.17
C GLN A 252 -3.75 -13.15 22.17
N GLY A 253 -3.47 -12.94 23.44
CA GLY A 253 -4.46 -12.78 24.50
C GLY A 253 -4.50 -11.30 24.92
N MET A 254 -5.69 -10.78 25.23
CA MET A 254 -5.88 -9.39 25.59
C MET A 254 -6.72 -9.27 26.87
N TYR A 255 -6.46 -8.22 27.65
CA TYR A 255 -7.21 -7.93 28.85
C TYR A 255 -8.14 -6.73 28.64
N ASN A 256 -9.44 -6.90 28.90
CA ASN A 256 -10.41 -5.84 28.88
C ASN A 256 -10.52 -5.17 30.27
N GLY A 257 -9.93 -3.98 30.41
CA GLY A 257 -9.92 -3.25 31.68
C GLY A 257 -11.28 -2.76 32.15
N LEU A 258 -12.24 -2.52 31.23
CA LEU A 258 -13.59 -2.06 31.57
C LEU A 258 -14.44 -3.19 32.17
N LYS A 259 -14.43 -4.37 31.55
CA LYS A 259 -15.19 -5.54 32.01
C LYS A 259 -14.38 -6.46 32.94
N LYS A 260 -13.05 -6.21 33.07
CA LYS A 260 -12.11 -7.01 33.88
C LYS A 260 -12.08 -8.49 33.45
N THR A 261 -12.11 -8.75 32.12
CA THR A 261 -12.09 -10.10 31.54
C THR A 261 -10.81 -10.33 30.74
N GLN A 262 -10.47 -11.59 30.53
CA GLN A 262 -9.35 -12.06 29.71
C GLN A 262 -9.82 -12.91 28.51
N ASP A 263 -11.08 -12.73 28.11
CA ASP A 263 -11.73 -13.58 27.08
C ASP A 263 -11.41 -13.11 25.67
N ASP A 264 -10.72 -11.96 25.55
CA ASP A 264 -10.30 -11.40 24.26
C ASP A 264 -9.07 -12.15 23.74
N TYR A 265 -9.16 -12.71 22.54
CA TYR A 265 -8.05 -13.42 21.90
C TYR A 265 -8.05 -13.23 20.39
N LYS A 266 -6.90 -13.46 19.79
CA LYS A 266 -6.71 -13.60 18.35
C LYS A 266 -5.78 -14.76 18.07
N LEU A 267 -6.18 -15.65 17.17
CA LEU A 267 -5.41 -16.79 16.70
C LEU A 267 -5.35 -16.75 15.17
N VAL A 268 -4.16 -16.75 14.60
CA VAL A 268 -3.92 -16.81 13.16
C VAL A 268 -2.98 -17.95 12.88
N LEU A 269 -3.34 -18.82 11.97
CA LEU A 269 -2.49 -19.88 11.45
C LEU A 269 -2.44 -19.78 9.93
N ASP A 270 -1.24 -19.65 9.37
CA ASP A 270 -1.03 -19.75 7.93
C ASP A 270 0.05 -20.79 7.61
N ILE A 271 -0.12 -21.44 6.47
CA ILE A 271 0.83 -22.38 5.90
C ILE A 271 0.88 -22.19 4.39
N SER A 272 2.08 -22.19 3.84
CA SER A 272 2.28 -22.07 2.40
C SER A 272 3.51 -22.86 1.93
N ASN A 273 3.46 -23.26 0.68
CA ASN A 273 4.58 -23.91 0.01
C ASN A 273 4.50 -23.71 -1.51
N ARG A 274 5.66 -23.81 -2.17
CA ARG A 274 5.74 -23.90 -3.63
C ARG A 274 6.30 -25.25 -4.07
N PHE A 275 5.71 -25.80 -5.12
CA PHE A 275 6.00 -27.12 -5.66
C PHE A 275 6.46 -27.02 -7.12
N LEU A 276 7.04 -28.10 -7.65
CA LEU A 276 7.45 -28.24 -9.04
C LEU A 276 8.37 -27.12 -9.52
N ASN A 277 9.49 -26.90 -8.81
CA ASN A 277 10.43 -25.81 -9.07
C ASN A 277 9.72 -24.44 -9.09
N ASP A 278 8.99 -24.15 -8.02
CA ASP A 278 8.25 -22.90 -7.79
C ASP A 278 7.14 -22.58 -8.81
N ARG A 279 6.71 -23.57 -9.60
CA ARG A 279 5.61 -23.37 -10.56
C ARG A 279 4.24 -23.31 -9.91
N ILE A 280 4.00 -24.08 -8.85
CA ILE A 280 2.70 -24.13 -8.17
C ILE A 280 2.86 -23.64 -6.75
N GLY A 281 2.20 -22.55 -6.41
CA GLY A 281 2.13 -22.00 -5.05
C GLY A 281 0.78 -22.31 -4.42
N VAL A 282 0.78 -22.78 -3.16
CA VAL A 282 -0.43 -23.01 -2.36
C VAL A 282 -0.26 -22.33 -1.02
N LEU A 283 -1.28 -21.56 -0.62
CA LEU A 283 -1.36 -20.91 0.70
C LEU A 283 -2.73 -21.14 1.30
N GLY A 284 -2.76 -21.54 2.56
CA GLY A 284 -3.95 -21.62 3.39
C GLY A 284 -3.75 -20.82 4.68
N GLN A 285 -4.76 -20.04 5.07
CA GLN A 285 -4.76 -19.28 6.33
C GLN A 285 -6.14 -19.34 6.98
N ILE A 286 -6.16 -19.41 8.30
CA ILE A 286 -7.36 -19.32 9.13
C ILE A 286 -7.11 -18.35 10.29
N ASP A 287 -8.12 -17.52 10.60
CA ASP A 287 -8.09 -16.55 11.69
C ASP A 287 -9.33 -16.71 12.56
N PHE A 288 -9.12 -16.65 13.86
CA PHE A 288 -10.19 -16.57 14.86
C PHE A 288 -9.91 -15.40 15.79
N GLU A 289 -10.91 -14.57 16.02
CA GLU A 289 -10.80 -13.44 16.94
C GLU A 289 -12.08 -13.31 17.75
N ASN A 290 -11.93 -13.15 19.06
CA ASN A 290 -12.99 -12.74 19.98
C ASN A 290 -12.55 -11.44 20.65
N ARG A 291 -13.36 -10.38 20.53
CA ARG A 291 -13.01 -9.07 21.05
C ARG A 291 -14.18 -8.36 21.71
N ASN A 292 -14.00 -8.00 22.97
CA ASN A 292 -14.92 -7.18 23.72
C ASN A 292 -14.64 -5.70 23.47
N ARG A 293 -15.62 -4.98 22.90
CA ARG A 293 -15.59 -3.55 22.57
C ARG A 293 -16.58 -2.73 23.38
N SER A 294 -16.88 -3.17 24.60
CA SER A 294 -17.77 -2.46 25.50
C SER A 294 -17.29 -1.04 25.80
N SER A 295 -18.23 -0.13 25.99
CA SER A 295 -17.95 1.27 26.31
C SER A 295 -19.01 1.82 27.27
N HIS A 296 -18.64 2.88 27.99
CA HIS A 296 -19.59 3.73 28.69
C HIS A 296 -19.68 5.04 27.93
N ASP A 297 -20.88 5.45 27.54
CA ASP A 297 -21.11 6.67 26.77
C ASP A 297 -21.91 7.65 27.64
N LEU A 298 -21.50 8.94 27.61
CA LEU A 298 -22.17 10.07 28.19
C LEU A 298 -22.70 10.96 27.06
N GLY A 299 -24.03 11.02 26.90
CA GLY A 299 -24.73 11.92 26.00
C GLY A 299 -25.31 13.12 26.75
N ALA A 300 -25.06 14.33 26.25
CA ALA A 300 -25.69 15.55 26.76
C ALA A 300 -26.45 16.23 25.63
N PHE A 301 -27.72 16.54 25.86
CA PHE A 301 -28.60 17.18 24.88
C PHE A 301 -28.94 18.59 25.32
N TYR A 302 -28.84 19.54 24.41
CA TYR A 302 -29.03 20.96 24.69
C TYR A 302 -30.14 21.52 23.80
N GLN A 303 -30.81 22.56 24.31
CA GLN A 303 -31.71 23.42 23.55
C GLN A 303 -31.29 24.88 23.71
N ASN A 304 -31.82 25.76 22.88
CA ASN A 304 -31.67 27.18 23.07
C ASN A 304 -32.43 27.60 24.37
N ALA A 305 -31.80 28.40 25.18
CA ALA A 305 -32.47 28.98 26.36
C ALA A 305 -33.66 29.85 25.93
N PRO A 306 -34.76 29.91 26.72
CA PRO A 306 -35.85 30.84 26.47
C PRO A 306 -35.31 32.28 26.38
N ALA A 307 -35.94 33.08 25.51
CA ALA A 307 -35.51 34.46 25.23
C ALA A 307 -35.66 35.43 26.42
N ASP A 308 -36.41 35.04 27.46
CA ASP A 308 -36.66 35.79 28.67
C ASP A 308 -35.58 35.59 29.75
N LEU A 309 -34.71 34.62 29.59
CA LEU A 309 -33.54 34.51 30.45
C LEU A 309 -32.45 35.45 29.91
N ASP A 310 -32.16 36.48 30.70
CA ASP A 310 -31.06 37.44 30.54
C ASP A 310 -29.72 36.64 30.72
N SER A 311 -29.48 35.71 29.85
CA SER A 311 -28.48 34.68 30.03
C SER A 311 -27.30 34.87 29.08
N ILE A 312 -26.12 34.95 29.67
CA ILE A 312 -24.81 34.84 29.00
C ILE A 312 -24.65 33.48 28.33
N ASN A 313 -25.47 32.47 28.69
CA ASN A 313 -25.45 31.13 28.18
C ASN A 313 -26.67 30.82 27.30
N PRO A 314 -26.58 30.88 25.99
CA PRO A 314 -27.71 30.65 25.08
C PRO A 314 -28.15 29.18 24.99
N LEU A 315 -27.43 28.24 25.63
CA LEU A 315 -27.74 26.82 25.63
C LEU A 315 -28.13 26.31 27.00
N GLN A 316 -29.25 25.60 27.07
CA GLN A 316 -29.74 24.91 28.25
C GLN A 316 -29.65 23.41 28.08
N LEU A 317 -29.05 22.70 29.05
CA LEU A 317 -29.03 21.23 29.07
C LEU A 317 -30.46 20.72 29.29
N THR A 318 -30.94 19.83 28.43
CA THR A 318 -32.27 19.20 28.52
C THR A 318 -32.25 17.82 29.10
N ASN A 319 -31.33 16.97 28.57
CA ASN A 319 -31.20 15.57 28.98
C ASN A 319 -29.74 15.20 29.14
N LEU A 320 -29.49 14.35 30.14
CA LEU A 320 -28.24 13.65 30.32
C LEU A 320 -28.47 12.15 30.15
N ASN A 321 -27.79 11.50 29.24
CA ASN A 321 -27.89 10.05 28.99
C ASN A 321 -26.60 9.36 29.42
N LEU A 322 -26.73 8.39 30.33
CA LEU A 322 -25.64 7.50 30.72
C LEU A 322 -25.94 6.13 30.13
N THR A 323 -25.09 5.68 29.21
CA THR A 323 -25.31 4.42 28.51
C THR A 323 -24.11 3.46 28.72
N ASP A 324 -24.41 2.28 29.26
CA ASP A 324 -23.49 1.14 29.27
C ASP A 324 -23.74 0.30 28.01
N ILE A 325 -22.73 0.13 27.19
CA ILE A 325 -22.81 -0.63 25.96
C ILE A 325 -21.87 -1.82 26.05
N SER A 326 -22.43 -3.01 26.05
CA SER A 326 -21.68 -4.26 25.95
C SER A 326 -21.63 -4.66 24.48
N ARG A 327 -20.41 -4.77 23.90
CA ARG A 327 -20.19 -5.20 22.50
C ARG A 327 -19.23 -6.39 22.47
N LEU A 328 -19.67 -7.47 21.88
CA LEU A 328 -18.85 -8.63 21.60
C LEU A 328 -18.77 -8.83 20.09
N ASN A 329 -17.54 -8.87 19.56
CA ASN A 329 -17.27 -9.10 18.16
C ASN A 329 -16.50 -10.42 18.02
N GLU A 330 -17.11 -11.40 17.36
CA GLU A 330 -16.48 -12.66 17.00
C GLU A 330 -16.20 -12.67 15.50
N ARG A 331 -14.96 -13.01 15.11
CA ARG A 331 -14.55 -13.06 13.70
C ARG A 331 -13.96 -14.40 13.36
N GLN A 332 -14.29 -14.86 12.17
CA GLN A 332 -13.70 -16.04 11.57
C GLN A 332 -13.35 -15.72 10.12
N ASN A 333 -12.09 -15.87 9.77
CA ASN A 333 -11.62 -15.62 8.42
C ASN A 333 -10.88 -16.86 7.91
N SER A 334 -11.02 -17.13 6.61
CA SER A 334 -10.19 -18.11 5.92
C SER A 334 -9.78 -17.60 4.55
N LEU A 335 -8.53 -17.87 4.18
CA LEU A 335 -7.95 -17.55 2.90
C LEU A 335 -7.35 -18.81 2.29
N PHE A 336 -7.67 -19.06 1.03
CA PHE A 336 -6.98 -20.07 0.23
C PHE A 336 -6.51 -19.43 -1.08
N VAL A 337 -5.23 -19.60 -1.40
CA VAL A 337 -4.61 -19.10 -2.63
C VAL A 337 -3.90 -20.24 -3.33
N LEU A 338 -4.18 -20.38 -4.61
CA LEU A 338 -3.47 -21.25 -5.54
C LEU A 338 -2.95 -20.38 -6.68
N ASP A 339 -1.65 -20.42 -6.95
CA ASP A 339 -1.06 -19.76 -8.10
C ASP A 339 -0.19 -20.72 -8.90
N ILE A 340 -0.27 -20.60 -10.22
CA ILE A 340 0.44 -21.47 -11.18
C ILE A 340 1.19 -20.58 -12.17
N ASN A 341 2.51 -20.63 -12.12
CA ASN A 341 3.37 -19.97 -13.10
C ASN A 341 3.42 -20.78 -14.39
N ILE A 342 2.96 -20.20 -15.48
CA ILE A 342 3.03 -20.75 -16.83
C ILE A 342 4.04 -19.95 -17.66
N PRO A 343 4.54 -20.47 -18.80
CA PRO A 343 5.42 -19.69 -19.68
C PRO A 343 4.76 -18.38 -20.09
N ASN A 344 5.43 -17.25 -19.79
CA ASN A 344 4.97 -15.87 -20.04
C ASN A 344 3.61 -15.51 -19.38
N GLY A 345 3.25 -16.17 -18.26
CA GLY A 345 1.97 -15.87 -17.62
C GLY A 345 1.79 -16.49 -16.26
N ASN A 346 0.60 -16.25 -15.67
CA ASN A 346 0.22 -16.77 -14.37
C ASN A 346 -1.29 -17.07 -14.35
N ILE A 347 -1.65 -18.19 -13.72
CA ILE A 347 -3.05 -18.51 -13.37
C ILE A 347 -3.14 -18.48 -11.85
N SER A 348 -4.10 -17.76 -11.32
CA SER A 348 -4.30 -17.73 -9.87
C SER A 348 -5.77 -17.85 -9.49
N TYR A 349 -5.99 -18.52 -8.38
CA TYR A 349 -7.26 -18.57 -7.66
C TYR A 349 -7.05 -18.04 -6.26
N SER A 350 -7.96 -17.22 -5.78
CA SER A 350 -8.02 -16.80 -4.39
C SER A 350 -9.45 -16.88 -3.88
N GLY A 351 -9.64 -17.59 -2.76
CA GLY A 351 -10.90 -17.67 -2.03
C GLY A 351 -10.73 -17.04 -0.66
N LEU A 352 -11.46 -15.96 -0.40
CA LEU A 352 -11.54 -15.27 0.88
C LEU A 352 -12.94 -15.48 1.45
N ASN A 353 -13.02 -16.02 2.66
CA ASN A 353 -14.26 -16.09 3.42
C ASN A 353 -14.05 -15.34 4.74
N SER A 354 -14.90 -14.35 4.99
CA SER A 354 -14.89 -13.52 6.19
C SER A 354 -16.26 -13.51 6.83
N ALA A 355 -16.33 -13.85 8.10
CA ALA A 355 -17.55 -13.83 8.89
C ALA A 355 -17.32 -13.03 10.17
N ILE A 356 -18.30 -12.20 10.51
CA ILE A 356 -18.33 -11.48 11.78
C ILE A 356 -19.71 -11.61 12.41
N HIS A 357 -19.72 -11.95 13.69
CA HIS A 357 -20.88 -11.90 14.56
C HIS A 357 -20.69 -10.77 15.56
N LYS A 358 -21.64 -9.81 15.62
CA LYS A 358 -21.64 -8.68 16.54
C LYS A 358 -22.87 -8.81 17.45
N ASP A 359 -22.67 -8.98 18.76
CA ASP A 359 -23.72 -8.88 19.80
C ASP A 359 -23.52 -7.58 20.57
N GLN A 360 -24.49 -6.67 20.48
CA GLN A 360 -24.47 -5.39 21.20
C GLN A 360 -25.68 -5.31 22.11
N LYS A 361 -25.43 -5.10 23.40
CA LYS A 361 -26.44 -4.80 24.42
C LYS A 361 -26.23 -3.41 24.97
N SER A 362 -27.27 -2.60 25.05
CA SER A 362 -27.22 -1.25 25.59
C SER A 362 -28.19 -1.08 26.73
N TYR A 363 -27.72 -0.42 27.78
CA TYR A 363 -28.52 -0.03 28.97
C TYR A 363 -28.33 1.46 29.15
N SER A 364 -29.38 2.24 28.91
CA SER A 364 -29.33 3.70 28.95
C SER A 364 -30.23 4.25 30.08
N ASN A 365 -29.65 5.10 30.90
CA ASN A 365 -30.37 5.91 31.86
C ASN A 365 -30.47 7.32 31.33
N VAL A 366 -31.69 7.80 31.11
CA VAL A 366 -31.97 9.17 30.65
C VAL A 366 -32.45 9.99 31.85
N TYR A 367 -31.77 11.10 32.09
CA TYR A 367 -32.07 12.08 33.14
C TYR A 367 -32.51 13.39 32.49
N PRO A 368 -33.82 13.66 32.38
CA PRO A 368 -34.30 14.99 32.00
C PRO A 368 -33.94 16.01 33.09
N VAL A 369 -33.49 17.20 32.70
CA VAL A 369 -33.09 18.24 33.65
C VAL A 369 -34.34 19.00 34.19
N THR A 370 -35.42 19.00 33.40
CA THR A 370 -36.65 19.75 33.68
C THR A 370 -37.74 18.91 34.37
N SER A 371 -37.51 17.62 34.60
CA SER A 371 -38.48 16.70 35.22
C SER A 371 -37.75 15.79 36.20
N GLU A 372 -38.46 15.29 37.20
CA GLU A 372 -37.96 14.32 38.18
C GLU A 372 -38.02 12.89 37.61
N ASP A 373 -38.54 12.71 36.40
CA ASP A 373 -38.67 11.41 35.76
C ASP A 373 -37.30 10.84 35.36
N ARG A 374 -37.20 9.53 35.40
CA ARG A 374 -36.03 8.81 34.96
C ARG A 374 -36.47 7.71 34.00
N THR A 375 -35.88 7.68 32.80
CA THR A 375 -36.19 6.64 31.81
C THR A 375 -35.07 5.65 31.71
N TYR A 376 -35.41 4.35 31.77
CA TYR A 376 -34.49 3.26 31.57
C TYR A 376 -34.79 2.60 30.22
N ASN A 377 -33.82 2.62 29.32
CA ASN A 377 -33.94 1.97 28.03
C ASN A 377 -32.98 0.82 27.95
N THR A 378 -33.43 -0.32 27.38
CA THR A 378 -32.58 -1.47 27.05
C THR A 378 -32.74 -1.80 25.61
N GLY A 379 -31.66 -2.14 24.95
CA GLY A 379 -31.65 -2.56 23.55
C GLY A 379 -30.67 -3.69 23.33
N GLN A 380 -30.98 -4.55 22.38
CA GLN A 380 -30.06 -5.59 21.90
C GLN A 380 -30.11 -5.64 20.40
N VAL A 381 -28.96 -5.70 19.77
CA VAL A 381 -28.78 -5.81 18.31
C VAL A 381 -27.81 -6.94 18.03
N TYR A 382 -28.22 -7.84 17.17
CA TYR A 382 -27.38 -8.86 16.59
C TYR A 382 -27.13 -8.51 15.12
N ASN A 383 -25.87 -8.63 14.69
CA ASN A 383 -25.52 -8.39 13.32
C ASN A 383 -24.54 -9.50 12.84
N ASP A 384 -25.01 -10.30 11.91
CA ASP A 384 -24.24 -11.37 11.29
C ASP A 384 -23.91 -10.95 9.86
N ILE A 385 -22.64 -10.81 9.54
CA ILE A 385 -22.18 -10.47 8.20
C ILE A 385 -21.24 -11.58 7.74
N LYS A 386 -21.51 -12.11 6.56
CA LYS A 386 -20.64 -13.08 5.90
C LYS A 386 -20.35 -12.63 4.48
N VAL A 387 -19.09 -12.56 4.12
CA VAL A 387 -18.62 -12.22 2.77
C VAL A 387 -17.76 -13.36 2.25
N ILE A 388 -18.07 -13.83 1.06
CA ILE A 388 -17.28 -14.80 0.32
C ILE A 388 -16.85 -14.13 -0.97
N THR A 389 -15.55 -14.09 -1.23
CA THR A 389 -14.99 -13.54 -2.47
C THR A 389 -14.09 -14.59 -3.09
N GLU A 390 -14.45 -15.02 -4.29
CA GLU A 390 -13.68 -15.97 -5.08
C GLU A 390 -13.22 -15.29 -6.37
N THR A 391 -11.94 -15.38 -6.68
CA THR A 391 -11.36 -14.74 -7.85
C THR A 391 -10.49 -15.72 -8.61
N TRP A 392 -10.76 -15.87 -9.90
CA TRP A 392 -9.90 -16.52 -10.87
C TRP A 392 -9.24 -15.46 -11.74
N LYS A 393 -7.94 -15.51 -11.88
CA LYS A 393 -7.16 -14.58 -12.71
C LYS A 393 -6.24 -15.35 -13.62
N TYR A 394 -6.28 -15.01 -14.91
CA TYR A 394 -5.36 -15.49 -15.92
C TYR A 394 -4.65 -14.31 -16.55
N GLU A 395 -3.34 -14.33 -16.54
CA GLU A 395 -2.49 -13.29 -17.13
C GLU A 395 -1.48 -13.96 -18.06
N GLN A 396 -1.38 -13.48 -19.28
CA GLN A 396 -0.39 -13.95 -20.25
C GLN A 396 0.13 -12.79 -21.10
N SER A 397 1.43 -12.68 -21.22
CA SER A 397 2.08 -11.78 -22.18
C SER A 397 2.01 -12.39 -23.58
N LEU A 398 1.41 -11.67 -24.52
CA LEU A 398 1.25 -12.08 -25.92
C LEU A 398 2.47 -11.70 -26.79
N SER A 399 3.42 -10.93 -26.23
CA SER A 399 4.65 -10.54 -26.91
C SER A 399 5.84 -11.17 -26.19
N PRO A 400 6.76 -11.85 -26.88
CA PRO A 400 8.03 -12.17 -26.28
C PRO A 400 8.80 -10.86 -26.07
N ASN A 401 9.29 -10.63 -24.85
CA ASN A 401 10.21 -9.53 -24.56
C ASN A 401 11.53 -9.70 -25.29
#